data_27486925f53fddab268e03171075fc06
#
_entry.id   27486925f53fddab268e03171075fc06
#
_cell.length_a   1.000
_cell.length_b   1.000
_cell.length_c   1.000
_cell.angle_alpha   90.00
_cell.angle_beta   90.00
_cell.angle_gamma   90.00
#
_symmetry.space_group_name_H-M   'P 1'
#
loop_
_entity.id
_entity.type
_entity.pdbx_description
1 polymer ?
#
loop_
_entity_poly.entity_id
_entity_poly.type
_entity_poly.pdbx_seq_one_letter_code
_entity_poly.pdbx_strand_id
1 'polypeptide(L)'
;VINIYNIQTSFGLEVPDKISLNIYFSGCKNNKHCDRDKCQNKDLLSFKNGTHYTSFLRIIEKYLRQKNFIECVCFLGGEPLDQDLHSFQEITNYIRQIRQDILFYCYSGYDIEDKKDHILTYTNTLGFTDIFIGHFSENSNNQYWLYNTIN
;
A
#
# COMPACT_ATOMS: atom_id res chain seq x y z
N VAL A 1 3.56 -11.68 9.51
CA VAL A 1 3.43 -12.37 8.21
C VAL A 1 2.47 -11.62 7.33
N ILE A 2 2.87 -11.38 6.08
CA ILE A 2 2.06 -10.67 5.11
C ILE A 2 1.58 -11.63 4.02
N ASN A 3 0.29 -11.57 3.71
CA ASN A 3 -0.25 -12.20 2.53
C ASN A 3 -0.58 -11.15 1.47
N ILE A 4 -0.21 -11.43 0.24
CA ILE A 4 -0.53 -10.60 -0.91
C ILE A 4 -1.71 -11.25 -1.64
N TYR A 5 -2.73 -10.45 -1.92
CA TYR A 5 -3.91 -10.90 -2.63
C TYR A 5 -3.70 -10.89 -4.14
N ASN A 6 -3.13 -9.81 -4.67
CA ASN A 6 -2.95 -9.63 -6.10
C ASN A 6 -1.89 -8.58 -6.39
N ILE A 7 -1.38 -8.62 -7.62
CA ILE A 7 -0.46 -7.63 -8.17
C ILE A 7 -0.98 -7.23 -9.55
N GLN A 8 -1.07 -5.94 -9.82
CA GLN A 8 -1.52 -5.39 -11.10
C GLN A 8 -0.69 -4.18 -11.48
N THR A 9 -0.67 -3.86 -12.77
CA THR A 9 -0.12 -2.58 -13.23
C THR A 9 -1.23 -1.66 -13.66
N SER A 10 -1.06 -0.35 -13.48
CA SER A 10 -2.00 0.65 -13.95
C SER A 10 -1.29 1.94 -14.32
N PHE A 11 -1.98 2.78 -15.10
CA PHE A 11 -1.51 4.12 -15.44
C PHE A 11 -2.53 5.13 -14.96
N GLY A 12 -2.10 5.98 -14.01
CA GLY A 12 -2.89 7.10 -13.53
C GLY A 12 -4.10 6.74 -12.65
N LEU A 13 -4.38 5.46 -12.44
CA LEU A 13 -5.55 5.04 -11.63
C LEU A 13 -5.26 5.12 -10.14
N GLU A 14 -4.21 4.45 -9.70
CA GLU A 14 -3.87 4.41 -8.27
C GLU A 14 -2.94 5.55 -7.88
N VAL A 15 -1.99 5.88 -8.74
CA VAL A 15 -1.09 7.01 -8.53
C VAL A 15 -1.27 7.98 -9.69
N PRO A 16 -1.69 9.23 -9.44
CA PRO A 16 -1.94 10.19 -10.50
C PRO A 16 -0.72 10.40 -11.41
N ASP A 17 -0.93 10.35 -12.71
CA ASP A 17 0.06 10.61 -13.77
C ASP A 17 1.26 9.65 -13.79
N LYS A 18 1.17 8.50 -13.11
CA LYS A 18 2.27 7.54 -13.06
C LYS A 18 1.84 6.13 -13.45
N ILE A 19 2.79 5.39 -14.02
CA ILE A 19 2.64 3.95 -14.23
C ILE A 19 3.11 3.26 -12.95
N SER A 20 2.21 2.53 -12.31
CA SER A 20 2.46 1.90 -11.03
C SER A 20 2.31 0.39 -11.07
N LEU A 21 3.14 -0.29 -10.29
CA LEU A 21 2.92 -1.68 -9.90
C LEU A 21 2.16 -1.65 -8.59
N ASN A 22 0.95 -2.18 -8.59
CA ASN A 22 0.06 -2.13 -7.44
C ASN A 22 0.07 -3.47 -6.72
N ILE A 23 0.40 -3.44 -5.44
CA ILE A 23 0.47 -4.62 -4.58
C ILE A 23 -0.67 -4.55 -3.58
N TYR A 24 -1.60 -5.50 -3.67
CA TYR A 24 -2.80 -5.57 -2.83
C TYR A 24 -2.54 -6.52 -1.69
N PHE A 25 -2.45 -5.99 -0.47
CA PHE A 25 -2.32 -6.81 0.74
C PHE A 25 -3.67 -7.36 1.20
N SER A 26 -3.63 -8.50 1.87
CA SER A 26 -4.80 -9.06 2.54
C SER A 26 -4.77 -8.68 4.02
N GLY A 27 -5.92 -8.27 4.53
CA GLY A 27 -6.11 -8.02 5.95
C GLY A 27 -6.32 -6.55 6.30
N CYS A 28 -7.32 -6.35 7.15
CA CYS A 28 -7.65 -5.04 7.69
C CYS A 28 -8.25 -5.24 9.09
N LYS A 29 -7.67 -4.55 10.09
CA LYS A 29 -8.18 -4.61 11.48
C LYS A 29 -9.48 -3.85 11.68
N ASN A 30 -10.02 -3.32 10.61
CA ASN A 30 -11.29 -2.61 10.62
C ASN A 30 -11.21 -1.27 11.35
N ASN A 31 -10.73 -0.25 10.64
CA ASN A 31 -10.78 1.12 11.13
C ASN A 31 -12.23 1.47 11.50
N LYS A 32 -12.45 1.86 12.76
CA LYS A 32 -13.78 2.20 13.31
C LYS A 32 -14.51 3.29 12.53
N HIS A 33 -13.78 4.12 11.79
CA HIS A 33 -14.33 5.21 10.99
C HIS A 33 -14.72 4.79 9.57
N CYS A 34 -14.25 3.63 9.11
CA CYS A 34 -14.58 3.14 7.78
C CYS A 34 -15.95 2.49 7.76
N ASP A 35 -16.67 2.70 6.66
CA ASP A 35 -17.93 2.02 6.37
C ASP A 35 -17.62 0.62 5.83
N ARG A 36 -17.44 -0.35 6.72
CA ARG A 36 -16.99 -1.69 6.37
C ARG A 36 -17.95 -2.42 5.44
N ASP A 37 -19.26 -2.23 5.63
CA ASP A 37 -20.27 -2.90 4.82
C ASP A 37 -20.25 -2.43 3.37
N LYS A 38 -19.72 -1.24 3.13
CA LYS A 38 -19.62 -0.63 1.81
C LYS A 38 -18.20 -0.56 1.28
N CYS A 39 -17.27 -1.23 1.94
CA CYS A 39 -15.90 -1.32 1.51
C CYS A 39 -15.84 -1.95 0.11
N GLN A 40 -15.14 -1.31 -0.82
CA GLN A 40 -14.99 -1.79 -2.20
C GLN A 40 -14.18 -3.08 -2.29
N ASN A 41 -13.36 -3.36 -1.27
CA ASN A 41 -12.42 -4.47 -1.27
C ASN A 41 -12.73 -5.45 -0.12
N LYS A 42 -13.99 -5.90 -0.01
CA LYS A 42 -14.41 -6.80 1.08
C LYS A 42 -13.59 -8.10 1.15
N ASP A 43 -13.19 -8.62 0.00
CA ASP A 43 -12.38 -9.85 -0.06
C ASP A 43 -10.99 -9.66 0.56
N LEU A 44 -10.55 -8.43 0.71
CA LEU A 44 -9.23 -8.10 1.25
C LEU A 44 -9.26 -7.83 2.76
N LEU A 45 -10.42 -7.99 3.41
CA LEU A 45 -10.54 -7.71 4.85
C LEU A 45 -9.92 -8.81 5.71
N SER A 46 -9.83 -10.04 5.21
CA SER A 46 -9.28 -11.16 5.95
C SER A 46 -7.78 -11.32 5.70
N PHE A 47 -6.99 -11.38 6.77
CA PHE A 47 -5.54 -11.62 6.68
C PHE A 47 -5.20 -13.00 6.11
N LYS A 48 -6.15 -13.90 6.08
CA LYS A 48 -5.95 -15.28 5.58
C LYS A 48 -6.09 -15.41 4.08
N ASN A 49 -6.67 -14.42 3.42
CA ASN A 49 -6.81 -14.45 1.97
C ASN A 49 -5.46 -14.16 1.29
N GLY A 50 -5.33 -14.63 0.06
CA GLY A 50 -4.11 -14.41 -0.70
C GLY A 50 -3.02 -15.42 -0.35
N THR A 51 -1.81 -15.11 -0.75
CA THR A 51 -0.66 -15.99 -0.65
C THR A 51 0.48 -15.27 0.08
N HIS A 52 1.28 -16.01 0.85
CA HIS A 52 2.42 -15.46 1.57
C HIS A 52 3.30 -14.62 0.62
N TYR A 53 3.74 -13.46 1.09
CA TYR A 53 4.44 -12.47 0.25
C TYR A 53 5.67 -13.03 -0.46
N THR A 54 6.36 -13.98 0.14
CA THR A 54 7.57 -14.58 -0.45
C THR A 54 7.28 -15.24 -1.79
N SER A 55 6.07 -15.73 -2.00
CA SER A 55 5.66 -16.33 -3.27
C SER A 55 5.54 -15.31 -4.40
N PHE A 56 5.41 -14.03 -4.07
CA PHE A 56 5.28 -12.96 -5.04
C PHE A 56 6.59 -12.23 -5.36
N LEU A 57 7.64 -12.45 -4.59
CA LEU A 57 8.89 -11.70 -4.75
C LEU A 57 9.49 -11.86 -6.16
N ARG A 58 9.46 -13.05 -6.73
CA ARG A 58 9.96 -13.29 -8.09
C ARG A 58 9.10 -12.60 -9.14
N ILE A 59 7.79 -12.56 -8.93
CA ILE A 59 6.87 -11.88 -9.84
C ILE A 59 7.12 -10.38 -9.82
N ILE A 60 7.30 -9.82 -8.63
CA ILE A 60 7.63 -8.40 -8.45
C ILE A 60 8.95 -8.08 -9.17
N GLU A 61 9.96 -8.90 -8.96
CA GLU A 61 11.26 -8.73 -9.62
C GLU A 61 11.13 -8.77 -11.14
N LYS A 62 10.37 -9.72 -11.66
CA LYS A 62 10.14 -9.86 -13.10
C LYS A 62 9.49 -8.60 -13.69
N TYR A 63 8.45 -8.08 -13.03
CA TYR A 63 7.80 -6.84 -13.46
C TYR A 63 8.79 -5.68 -13.50
N LEU A 64 9.56 -5.50 -12.44
CA LEU A 64 10.44 -4.36 -12.31
C LEU A 64 11.66 -4.44 -13.24
N ARG A 65 12.15 -5.63 -13.53
CA ARG A 65 13.29 -5.79 -14.46
C ARG A 65 12.88 -5.70 -15.91
N GLN A 66 11.71 -6.24 -16.27
CA GLN A 66 11.27 -6.32 -17.66
C GLN A 66 10.50 -5.07 -18.10
N LYS A 67 9.87 -4.36 -17.16
CA LYS A 67 9.03 -3.20 -17.47
C LYS A 67 9.61 -1.95 -16.85
N ASN A 68 10.66 -1.44 -17.47
CA ASN A 68 11.37 -0.23 -16.99
C ASN A 68 10.51 1.04 -17.01
N PHE A 69 9.36 1.01 -17.69
CA PHE A 69 8.42 2.12 -17.69
C PHE A 69 7.62 2.22 -16.38
N ILE A 70 7.66 1.21 -15.50
CA ILE A 70 7.05 1.31 -14.18
C ILE A 70 7.84 2.32 -13.36
N GLU A 71 7.15 3.37 -12.89
CA GLU A 71 7.77 4.49 -12.19
C GLU A 71 7.72 4.35 -10.67
N CYS A 72 6.72 3.61 -10.17
CA CYS A 72 6.49 3.51 -8.74
C CYS A 72 5.79 2.19 -8.38
N VAL A 73 5.82 1.89 -7.09
CA VAL A 73 5.06 0.79 -6.49
C VAL A 73 4.04 1.40 -5.55
N CYS A 74 2.79 1.00 -5.68
CA CYS A 74 1.71 1.44 -4.82
C CYS A 74 1.22 0.26 -3.97
N PHE A 75 1.21 0.46 -2.65
CA PHE A 75 0.73 -0.53 -1.69
C PHE A 75 -0.69 -0.19 -1.28
N LEU A 76 -1.60 -1.14 -1.47
CA LEU A 76 -3.01 -0.95 -1.15
C LEU A 76 -3.63 -2.31 -0.82
N GLY A 77 -4.94 -2.40 -0.85
CA GLY A 77 -5.66 -3.65 -0.62
C GLY A 77 -6.54 -3.58 0.59
N GLY A 78 -6.35 -4.45 1.58
CA GLY A 78 -6.96 -4.35 2.88
C GLY A 78 -6.49 -3.08 3.58
N GLU A 79 -5.59 -3.21 4.52
CA GLU A 79 -4.98 -2.05 5.17
C GLU A 79 -3.46 -2.25 5.25
N PRO A 80 -2.67 -1.57 4.42
CA PRO A 80 -1.21 -1.71 4.47
C PRO A 80 -0.59 -1.40 5.82
N LEU A 81 -1.13 -0.42 6.55
CA LEU A 81 -0.58 -0.05 7.87
C LEU A 81 -0.96 -1.01 8.99
N ASP A 82 -1.77 -2.03 8.70
CA ASP A 82 -2.04 -3.14 9.63
C ASP A 82 -1.10 -4.32 9.39
N GLN A 83 -0.28 -4.26 8.37
CA GLN A 83 0.66 -5.32 8.06
C GLN A 83 1.88 -5.25 8.98
N ASP A 84 2.53 -6.40 9.20
CA ASP A 84 3.73 -6.46 10.01
C ASP A 84 4.83 -5.58 9.41
N LEU A 85 5.32 -4.63 10.19
CA LEU A 85 6.29 -3.64 9.70
C LEU A 85 7.59 -4.29 9.22
N HIS A 86 8.07 -5.30 9.96
CA HIS A 86 9.31 -5.98 9.59
C HIS A 86 9.19 -6.69 8.25
N SER A 87 8.11 -7.44 8.05
CA SER A 87 7.86 -8.12 6.77
C SER A 87 7.62 -7.14 5.63
N PHE A 88 6.93 -6.03 5.92
CA PHE A 88 6.72 -4.97 4.93
C PHE A 88 8.06 -4.36 4.52
N GLN A 89 8.95 -4.12 5.47
CA GLN A 89 10.28 -3.60 5.19
C GLN A 89 11.12 -4.58 4.35
N GLU A 90 10.98 -5.88 4.56
CA GLU A 90 11.63 -6.88 3.69
C GLU A 90 11.19 -6.73 2.23
N ILE A 91 9.91 -6.49 2.00
CA ILE A 91 9.37 -6.28 0.66
C ILE A 91 9.96 -5.00 0.04
N THR A 92 9.94 -3.89 0.76
CA THR A 92 10.45 -2.62 0.24
C THR A 92 11.96 -2.67 -0.01
N ASN A 93 12.71 -3.31 0.87
CA ASN A 93 14.15 -3.48 0.68
C ASN A 93 14.46 -4.34 -0.53
N TYR A 94 13.69 -5.42 -0.72
CA TYR A 94 13.83 -6.29 -1.90
C TYR A 94 13.61 -5.49 -3.19
N ILE A 95 12.57 -4.67 -3.22
CA ILE A 95 12.26 -3.84 -4.39
C ILE A 95 13.37 -2.84 -4.67
N ARG A 96 13.91 -2.18 -3.63
CA ARG A 96 14.99 -1.19 -3.79
C ARG A 96 16.30 -1.81 -4.25
N GLN A 97 16.56 -3.06 -3.92
CA GLN A 97 17.73 -3.76 -4.45
C GLN A 97 17.63 -3.98 -5.97
N ILE A 98 16.42 -4.10 -6.48
CA ILE A 98 16.18 -4.25 -7.92
C ILE A 98 16.21 -2.89 -8.62
N ARG A 99 15.54 -1.88 -8.02
CA ARG A 99 15.46 -0.52 -8.57
C ARG A 99 15.53 0.50 -7.44
N GLN A 100 16.70 1.10 -7.25
CA GLN A 100 16.97 2.02 -6.14
C GLN A 100 16.16 3.32 -6.20
N ASP A 101 15.85 3.77 -7.41
CA ASP A 101 15.18 5.05 -7.66
C ASP A 101 13.65 4.95 -7.67
N ILE A 102 13.08 3.76 -7.45
CA ILE A 102 11.64 3.58 -7.53
C ILE A 102 10.94 4.31 -6.39
N LEU A 103 9.82 4.95 -6.71
CA LEU A 103 9.01 5.66 -5.73
C LEU A 103 8.01 4.72 -5.08
N PHE A 104 7.70 4.97 -3.81
CA PHE A 104 6.71 4.19 -3.07
C PHE A 104 5.52 5.06 -2.69
N TYR A 105 4.32 4.55 -2.97
CA TYR A 105 3.05 5.16 -2.58
C TYR A 105 2.24 4.15 -1.81
N CYS A 106 1.36 4.63 -0.94
CA CYS A 106 0.57 3.76 -0.09
C CYS A 106 -0.83 4.34 0.11
N TYR A 107 -1.81 3.46 0.22
CA TYR A 107 -3.17 3.80 0.59
C TYR A 107 -3.42 3.31 2.01
N SER A 108 -4.04 4.16 2.84
CA SER A 108 -4.46 3.78 4.19
C SER A 108 -5.83 4.38 4.50
N GLY A 109 -6.66 3.61 5.18
CA GLY A 109 -7.93 4.08 5.68
C GLY A 109 -7.84 4.83 7.00
N TYR A 110 -6.65 4.97 7.56
CA TYR A 110 -6.47 5.67 8.83
C TYR A 110 -6.50 7.20 8.65
N ASP A 111 -7.03 7.87 9.66
CA ASP A 111 -7.05 9.33 9.72
C ASP A 111 -5.82 9.83 10.47
N ILE A 112 -5.28 10.96 10.02
CA ILE A 112 -4.08 11.54 10.63
C ILE A 112 -4.32 11.92 12.09
N GLU A 113 -5.54 12.36 12.43
CA GLU A 113 -5.90 12.76 13.78
C GLU A 113 -5.81 11.60 14.77
N ASP A 114 -6.17 10.39 14.34
CA ASP A 114 -6.23 9.21 15.20
C ASP A 114 -4.93 8.41 15.21
N LYS A 115 -4.21 8.39 14.10
CA LYS A 115 -3.09 7.47 13.88
C LYS A 115 -1.84 8.16 13.36
N LYS A 116 -1.61 9.40 13.75
CA LYS A 116 -0.47 10.19 13.26
C LYS A 116 0.86 9.46 13.42
N ASP A 117 1.16 8.99 14.64
CA ASP A 117 2.45 8.35 14.90
C ASP A 117 2.60 7.05 14.13
N HIS A 118 1.52 6.29 13.99
CA HIS A 118 1.51 5.04 13.24
C HIS A 118 1.77 5.30 11.75
N ILE A 119 1.09 6.29 11.19
CA ILE A 119 1.26 6.70 9.78
C ILE A 119 2.70 7.18 9.56
N LEU A 120 3.24 8.01 10.46
CA LEU A 120 4.60 8.53 10.34
C LEU A 120 5.65 7.43 10.47
N THR A 121 5.46 6.51 11.39
CA THR A 121 6.39 5.40 11.60
C THR A 121 6.51 4.56 10.33
N TYR A 122 5.39 4.16 9.75
CA TYR A 122 5.40 3.38 8.51
C TYR A 122 5.97 4.18 7.34
N THR A 123 5.55 5.43 7.20
CA THR A 123 6.03 6.29 6.11
C THR A 123 7.54 6.47 6.16
N ASN A 124 8.09 6.75 7.32
CA ASN A 124 9.52 7.00 7.46
C ASN A 124 10.34 5.71 7.37
N THR A 125 9.87 4.64 7.98
CA THR A 125 10.58 3.36 7.96
C THR A 125 10.61 2.75 6.57
N LEU A 126 9.49 2.80 5.85
CA LEU A 126 9.36 2.17 4.54
C LEU A 126 9.72 3.11 3.39
N GLY A 127 9.80 4.41 3.66
CA GLY A 127 10.20 5.39 2.65
C GLY A 127 9.13 5.70 1.64
N PHE A 128 7.87 5.84 2.07
CA PHE A 128 6.82 6.29 1.17
C PHE A 128 7.09 7.72 0.71
N THR A 129 6.97 7.95 -0.60
CA THR A 129 7.01 9.30 -1.17
C THR A 129 5.76 10.06 -0.74
N ASP A 130 4.61 9.46 -0.93
CA ASP A 130 3.32 10.00 -0.51
C ASP A 130 2.43 8.87 -0.02
N ILE A 131 1.48 9.21 0.84
CA ILE A 131 0.48 8.26 1.34
C ILE A 131 -0.91 8.87 1.18
N PHE A 132 -1.85 8.10 0.63
CA PHE A 132 -3.24 8.48 0.50
C PHE A 132 -3.96 8.00 1.76
N ILE A 133 -4.40 8.93 2.59
CA ILE A 133 -4.96 8.63 3.91
C ILE A 133 -6.42 9.08 4.02
N GLY A 134 -7.09 8.55 5.01
CA GLY A 134 -8.45 8.89 5.35
C GLY A 134 -9.39 7.70 5.27
N HIS A 135 -10.36 7.65 6.18
CA HIS A 135 -11.32 6.56 6.22
C HIS A 135 -12.28 6.62 5.02
N PHE A 136 -12.69 5.44 4.56
CA PHE A 136 -13.71 5.33 3.52
C PHE A 136 -15.09 5.59 4.12
N SER A 137 -15.82 6.56 3.54
CA SER A 137 -17.20 6.85 3.89
C SER A 137 -17.97 7.16 2.61
N GLU A 138 -19.16 6.57 2.48
CA GLU A 138 -20.02 6.80 1.32
C GLU A 138 -20.50 8.24 1.21
N ASN A 139 -20.68 8.92 2.35
CA ASN A 139 -21.32 10.22 2.43
C ASN A 139 -20.35 11.39 2.56
N SER A 140 -19.06 11.14 2.66
CA SER A 140 -18.08 12.22 2.81
C SER A 140 -16.75 11.81 2.19
N ASN A 141 -16.03 12.79 1.65
CA ASN A 141 -14.69 12.58 1.10
C ASN A 141 -13.66 13.01 2.14
N ASN A 142 -13.21 12.06 2.93
CA ASN A 142 -12.21 12.28 3.97
C ASN A 142 -10.82 11.86 3.53
N GLN A 143 -10.66 11.45 2.26
CA GLN A 143 -9.41 10.87 1.74
C GLN A 143 -8.62 11.92 0.98
N TYR A 144 -7.31 11.96 1.21
CA TYR A 144 -6.42 12.88 0.52
C TYR A 144 -4.98 12.36 0.52
N TRP A 145 -4.17 12.86 -0.42
CA TRP A 145 -2.74 12.58 -0.46
C TRP A 145 -2.01 13.43 0.57
N LEU A 146 -1.26 12.78 1.44
CA LEU A 146 -0.36 13.42 2.38
C LEU A 146 1.06 13.30 1.81
N TYR A 147 1.56 14.39 1.28
CA TYR A 147 2.91 14.43 0.73
C TYR A 147 3.93 14.31 1.85
N ASN A 148 5.03 13.62 1.58
CA ASN A 148 6.07 13.41 2.58
C ASN A 148 6.89 14.68 2.79
N THR A 149 6.24 15.70 3.31
CA THR A 149 6.86 16.97 3.73
C THR A 149 7.19 16.97 5.22
N ILE A 150 6.99 15.84 5.89
CA ILE A 150 7.12 15.70 7.33
C ILE A 150 8.49 15.14 7.76
N ASN A 151 9.38 15.02 6.84
CA ASN A 151 10.78 14.67 7.14
C ASN A 151 11.56 15.89 7.58
#